data_d3a98efac414efe0fd6bac481d5d61fb
#
_entry.id   d3a98efac414efe0fd6bac481d5d61fb
#
_cell.length_a   1.000
_cell.length_b   1.000
_cell.length_c   1.000
_cell.angle_alpha   90.00
_cell.angle_beta   90.00
_cell.angle_gamma   90.00
#
_symmetry.space_group_name_H-M   'P 1'
#
loop_
_entity.id
_entity.type
_entity.pdbx_description
1 polymer ?
#
loop_
_entity_poly.entity_id
_entity_poly.type
_entity_poly.pdbx_seq_one_letter_code
_entity_poly.pdbx_strand_id
1 'polypeptide(L)'
;MFRHISDNANLLHRMEIMNQKSSAELSIMRNDMQYLEQENQKLSSTISALQNDVQYLQQSIKIEGESYRQNLSTLMTKVSHSCTVLQQLVTDEKVVTNHLQNNLSTLQLKMYTFRAFTVQNTQAFSNVPRGQTLVFDSVYTNEGNRYDHHSGVFTGDVAGWYMFLFTIRVRYYNHLCATNLVKNGNRVVIGLSMSGTKYHQHGSESNFAIIHLEIGDKVWLTTGPYDGETCSVDDLSTFSGYLISSF
;
A
#
# COMPACT_ATOMS: atom_id res chain seq x y z
N MET A 1 33.26 1.13 -0.29
CA MET A 1 32.38 1.69 -1.34
C MET A 1 31.56 0.62 -2.06
N PHE A 2 32.13 -0.40 -2.66
CA PHE A 2 31.38 -1.43 -3.41
C PHE A 2 30.36 -2.26 -2.59
N ARG A 3 30.59 -2.53 -1.30
CA ARG A 3 29.63 -3.28 -0.45
C ARG A 3 28.31 -2.52 -0.27
N HIS A 4 28.34 -1.21 0.03
CA HIS A 4 27.11 -0.40 0.23
C HIS A 4 26.31 -0.22 -1.06
N ILE A 5 26.95 -0.18 -2.23
CA ILE A 5 26.25 -0.16 -3.52
C ILE A 5 25.54 -1.51 -3.75
N SER A 6 26.18 -2.61 -3.39
CA SER A 6 25.61 -3.95 -3.46
C SER A 6 24.41 -4.13 -2.53
N ASP A 7 24.50 -3.60 -1.31
CA ASP A 7 23.41 -3.71 -0.32
C ASP A 7 22.18 -2.88 -0.73
N ASN A 8 22.40 -1.69 -1.28
CA ASN A 8 21.32 -0.85 -1.84
C ASN A 8 20.70 -1.47 -3.10
N ALA A 9 21.49 -2.07 -3.96
CA ALA A 9 20.99 -2.81 -5.12
C ALA A 9 20.14 -4.01 -4.69
N ASN A 10 20.55 -4.72 -3.65
CA ASN A 10 19.78 -5.82 -3.07
C ASN A 10 18.47 -5.36 -2.43
N LEU A 11 18.46 -4.21 -1.78
CA LEU A 11 17.24 -3.61 -1.19
C LEU A 11 16.27 -3.17 -2.28
N LEU A 12 16.74 -2.48 -3.30
CA LEU A 12 15.94 -2.10 -4.48
C LEU A 12 15.38 -3.35 -5.17
N HIS A 13 16.18 -4.37 -5.35
CA HIS A 13 15.73 -5.62 -5.95
C HIS A 13 14.66 -6.33 -5.09
N ARG A 14 14.79 -6.33 -3.77
CA ARG A 14 13.76 -6.86 -2.85
C ARG A 14 12.48 -6.04 -2.88
N MET A 15 12.56 -4.72 -2.96
CA MET A 15 11.40 -3.84 -3.14
C MET A 15 10.72 -4.06 -4.49
N GLU A 16 11.48 -4.26 -5.55
CA GLU A 16 10.97 -4.61 -6.88
C GLU A 16 10.24 -5.96 -6.87
N ILE A 17 10.84 -6.98 -6.25
CA ILE A 17 10.20 -8.30 -6.09
C ILE A 17 8.90 -8.17 -5.27
N MET A 18 8.89 -7.39 -4.22
CA MET A 18 7.70 -7.18 -3.38
C MET A 18 6.61 -6.41 -4.12
N ASN A 19 6.96 -5.40 -4.91
CA ASN A 19 6.05 -4.67 -5.79
C ASN A 19 5.50 -5.58 -6.90
N GLN A 20 6.35 -6.42 -7.50
CA GLN A 20 5.93 -7.41 -8.48
C GLN A 20 4.97 -8.43 -7.86
N LYS A 21 5.25 -8.89 -6.63
CA LYS A 21 4.37 -9.81 -5.89
C LYS A 21 3.01 -9.16 -5.58
N SER A 22 2.99 -7.94 -5.06
CA SER A 22 1.75 -7.20 -4.81
C SER A 22 0.98 -6.92 -6.11
N SER A 23 1.65 -6.60 -7.20
CA SER A 23 1.05 -6.42 -8.52
C SER A 23 0.45 -7.72 -9.05
N ALA A 24 1.14 -8.85 -8.85
CA ALA A 24 0.62 -10.16 -9.22
C ALA A 24 -0.61 -10.56 -8.38
N GLU A 25 -0.59 -10.31 -7.07
CA GLU A 25 -1.73 -10.55 -6.18
C GLU A 25 -2.94 -9.67 -6.55
N LEU A 26 -2.71 -8.40 -6.89
CA LEU A 26 -3.76 -7.51 -7.40
C LEU A 26 -4.31 -7.97 -8.75
N SER A 27 -3.47 -8.52 -9.62
CA SER A 27 -3.90 -9.08 -10.90
C SER A 27 -4.76 -10.32 -10.71
N ILE A 28 -4.38 -11.21 -9.79
CA ILE A 28 -5.18 -12.41 -9.43
C ILE A 28 -6.53 -11.97 -8.87
N MET A 29 -6.54 -11.05 -7.91
CA MET A 29 -7.79 -10.54 -7.33
C MET A 29 -8.70 -9.87 -8.36
N ARG A 30 -8.13 -9.18 -9.35
CA ARG A 30 -8.91 -8.59 -10.45
C ARG A 30 -9.52 -9.65 -11.35
N ASN A 31 -8.78 -10.72 -11.64
CA ASN A 31 -9.28 -11.86 -12.40
C ASN A 31 -10.39 -12.61 -11.64
N ASP A 32 -10.22 -12.81 -10.33
CA ASP A 32 -11.25 -13.41 -9.47
C ASP A 32 -12.51 -12.54 -9.43
N MET A 33 -12.36 -11.24 -9.36
CA MET A 33 -13.48 -10.28 -9.41
C MET A 33 -14.22 -10.34 -10.75
N GLN A 34 -13.48 -10.39 -11.87
CA GLN A 34 -14.10 -10.57 -13.20
C GLN A 34 -14.80 -11.91 -13.35
N TYR A 35 -14.18 -12.98 -12.82
CA TYR A 35 -14.83 -14.31 -12.80
C TYR A 35 -16.13 -14.28 -12.01
N LEU A 36 -16.12 -13.72 -10.80
CA LEU A 36 -17.32 -13.59 -9.97
C LEU A 36 -18.39 -12.69 -10.60
N GLU A 37 -17.99 -11.64 -11.30
CA GLU A 37 -18.90 -10.77 -12.06
C GLU A 37 -19.59 -11.54 -13.21
N GLN A 38 -18.84 -12.40 -13.92
CA GLN A 38 -19.39 -13.26 -14.97
C GLN A 38 -20.36 -14.31 -14.42
N GLU A 39 -20.02 -14.93 -13.26
CA GLU A 39 -20.91 -15.88 -12.61
C GLU A 39 -22.21 -15.21 -12.10
N ASN A 40 -22.11 -13.98 -11.57
CA ASN A 40 -23.28 -13.18 -11.21
C ASN A 40 -24.19 -12.87 -12.39
N GLN A 41 -23.61 -12.56 -13.55
CA GLN A 41 -24.40 -12.32 -14.78
C GLN A 41 -25.13 -13.58 -15.26
N LYS A 42 -24.48 -14.76 -15.16
CA LYS A 42 -25.15 -16.04 -15.46
C LYS A 42 -26.30 -16.34 -14.50
N LEU A 43 -26.10 -16.11 -13.20
CA LEU A 43 -27.14 -16.26 -12.20
C LEU A 43 -28.33 -15.34 -12.47
N SER A 44 -28.08 -14.10 -12.81
CA SER A 44 -29.13 -13.12 -13.16
C SER A 44 -29.92 -13.55 -14.38
N SER A 45 -29.28 -14.06 -15.42
CA SER A 45 -29.96 -14.56 -16.62
C SER A 45 -30.80 -15.82 -16.32
N THR A 46 -30.31 -16.72 -15.46
CA THR A 46 -31.03 -17.91 -15.01
C THR A 46 -32.29 -17.52 -14.21
N ILE A 47 -32.17 -16.54 -13.32
CA ILE A 47 -33.31 -15.98 -12.57
C ILE A 47 -34.38 -15.44 -13.52
N SER A 48 -33.98 -14.66 -14.54
CA SER A 48 -34.92 -14.09 -15.53
C SER A 48 -35.63 -15.20 -16.34
N ALA A 49 -34.90 -16.25 -16.74
CA ALA A 49 -35.49 -17.40 -17.43
C ALA A 49 -36.51 -18.15 -16.56
N LEU A 50 -36.16 -18.45 -15.30
CA LEU A 50 -37.07 -19.09 -14.35
C LEU A 50 -38.31 -18.22 -14.03
N GLN A 51 -38.18 -16.90 -13.99
CA GLN A 51 -39.31 -15.97 -13.83
C GLN A 51 -40.28 -16.07 -15.01
N ASN A 52 -39.77 -16.17 -16.23
CA ASN A 52 -40.59 -16.34 -17.44
C ASN A 52 -41.31 -17.70 -17.40
N ASP A 53 -40.63 -18.75 -16.95
CA ASP A 53 -41.27 -20.09 -16.79
C ASP A 53 -42.40 -20.05 -15.78
N VAL A 54 -42.20 -19.36 -14.66
CA VAL A 54 -43.25 -19.15 -13.67
C VAL A 54 -44.44 -18.41 -14.25
N GLN A 55 -44.22 -17.37 -15.06
CA GLN A 55 -45.28 -16.63 -15.73
C GLN A 55 -46.02 -17.50 -16.74
N TYR A 56 -45.34 -18.30 -17.52
CA TYR A 56 -45.94 -19.22 -18.48
C TYR A 56 -46.82 -20.25 -17.77
N LEU A 57 -46.35 -20.87 -16.66
CA LEU A 57 -47.10 -21.81 -15.85
C LEU A 57 -48.37 -21.17 -15.25
N GLN A 58 -48.28 -19.94 -14.79
CA GLN A 58 -49.42 -19.17 -14.28
C GLN A 58 -50.46 -18.89 -15.35
N GLN A 59 -50.04 -18.58 -16.59
CA GLN A 59 -50.96 -18.39 -17.72
C GLN A 59 -51.65 -19.70 -18.13
N SER A 60 -50.92 -20.80 -18.17
CA SER A 60 -51.44 -22.14 -18.47
C SER A 60 -52.50 -22.57 -17.45
N ILE A 61 -52.29 -22.31 -16.18
CA ILE A 61 -53.28 -22.55 -15.11
C ILE A 61 -54.56 -21.77 -15.34
N LYS A 62 -54.45 -20.55 -15.86
CA LYS A 62 -55.62 -19.65 -16.13
C LYS A 62 -56.45 -20.09 -17.33
N ILE A 63 -55.85 -20.73 -18.32
CA ILE A 63 -56.48 -21.06 -19.60
C ILE A 63 -57.19 -22.39 -19.61
N GLU A 64 -56.68 -23.38 -18.89
CA GLU A 64 -57.25 -24.74 -18.89
C GLU A 64 -58.17 -24.94 -17.67
N GLY A 65 -59.40 -24.76 -17.86
CA GLY A 65 -60.45 -24.79 -16.85
C GLY A 65 -60.54 -26.10 -16.01
N GLU A 66 -61.64 -26.24 -15.32
CA GLU A 66 -61.86 -27.20 -14.20
C GLU A 66 -61.59 -28.69 -14.45
N SER A 67 -61.40 -29.15 -15.69
CA SER A 67 -61.14 -30.54 -16.05
C SER A 67 -59.73 -31.05 -15.62
N TYR A 68 -58.84 -30.13 -15.22
CA TYR A 68 -57.45 -30.43 -14.93
C TYR A 68 -57.04 -30.29 -13.45
N ARG A 69 -58.00 -30.35 -12.52
CA ARG A 69 -57.69 -30.22 -11.07
C ARG A 69 -56.50 -31.06 -10.58
N GLN A 70 -56.33 -32.26 -11.11
CA GLN A 70 -55.24 -33.14 -10.73
C GLN A 70 -53.89 -32.67 -11.32
N ASN A 71 -53.91 -32.18 -12.57
CA ASN A 71 -52.73 -31.56 -13.20
C ASN A 71 -52.41 -30.18 -12.60
N LEU A 72 -53.43 -29.47 -12.13
CA LEU A 72 -53.27 -28.16 -11.47
C LEU A 72 -52.47 -28.30 -10.17
N SER A 73 -52.72 -29.32 -9.36
CA SER A 73 -51.97 -29.59 -8.14
C SER A 73 -50.48 -29.80 -8.45
N THR A 74 -50.19 -30.59 -9.49
CA THR A 74 -48.79 -30.85 -9.94
C THR A 74 -48.12 -29.59 -10.48
N LEU A 75 -48.83 -28.77 -11.24
CA LEU A 75 -48.34 -27.49 -11.78
C LEU A 75 -48.08 -26.48 -10.66
N MET A 76 -49.01 -26.37 -9.70
CA MET A 76 -48.81 -25.49 -8.53
C MET A 76 -47.60 -25.92 -7.69
N THR A 77 -47.36 -27.21 -7.54
CA THR A 77 -46.15 -27.72 -6.87
C THR A 77 -44.88 -27.31 -7.63
N LYS A 78 -44.87 -27.43 -8.96
CA LYS A 78 -43.77 -26.99 -9.81
C LYS A 78 -43.52 -25.49 -9.72
N VAL A 79 -44.59 -24.69 -9.78
CA VAL A 79 -44.53 -23.23 -9.63
C VAL A 79 -43.98 -22.85 -8.25
N SER A 80 -44.49 -23.46 -7.19
CA SER A 80 -44.00 -23.26 -5.83
C SER A 80 -42.53 -23.61 -5.68
N HIS A 81 -42.09 -24.73 -6.27
CA HIS A 81 -40.67 -25.12 -6.27
C HIS A 81 -39.80 -24.09 -7.05
N SER A 82 -40.26 -23.67 -8.22
CA SER A 82 -39.53 -22.62 -9.00
C SER A 82 -39.42 -21.29 -8.25
N CYS A 83 -40.48 -20.89 -7.56
CA CYS A 83 -40.44 -19.69 -6.70
C CYS A 83 -39.43 -19.84 -5.56
N THR A 84 -39.36 -21.01 -4.94
CA THR A 84 -38.38 -21.28 -3.87
C THR A 84 -36.94 -21.22 -4.39
N VAL A 85 -36.68 -21.81 -5.55
CA VAL A 85 -35.38 -21.76 -6.22
C VAL A 85 -35.01 -20.32 -6.56
N LEU A 86 -35.93 -19.52 -7.11
CA LEU A 86 -35.68 -18.10 -7.41
C LEU A 86 -35.35 -17.30 -6.16
N GLN A 87 -36.08 -17.51 -5.06
CA GLN A 87 -35.80 -16.87 -3.78
C GLN A 87 -34.39 -17.23 -3.26
N GLN A 88 -34.01 -18.51 -3.40
CA GLN A 88 -32.66 -18.91 -3.02
C GLN A 88 -31.60 -18.24 -3.88
N LEU A 89 -31.76 -18.21 -5.21
CA LEU A 89 -30.82 -17.56 -6.13
C LEU A 89 -30.68 -16.05 -5.85
N VAL A 90 -31.78 -15.35 -5.56
CA VAL A 90 -31.73 -13.94 -5.15
C VAL A 90 -30.95 -13.75 -3.85
N THR A 91 -31.10 -14.69 -2.92
CA THR A 91 -30.38 -14.64 -1.64
C THR A 91 -28.88 -14.87 -1.86
N ASP A 92 -28.51 -15.84 -2.68
CA ASP A 92 -27.14 -16.16 -3.02
C ASP A 92 -26.46 -14.99 -3.77
N GLU A 93 -27.16 -14.35 -4.72
CA GLU A 93 -26.69 -13.13 -5.41
C GLU A 93 -26.38 -12.00 -4.43
N LYS A 94 -27.27 -11.75 -3.45
CA LYS A 94 -27.03 -10.73 -2.42
C LYS A 94 -25.81 -11.03 -1.58
N VAL A 95 -25.58 -12.28 -1.22
CA VAL A 95 -24.39 -12.69 -0.45
C VAL A 95 -23.12 -12.40 -1.26
N VAL A 96 -23.09 -12.78 -2.52
CA VAL A 96 -21.93 -12.54 -3.41
C VAL A 96 -21.69 -11.03 -3.60
N THR A 97 -22.76 -10.26 -3.84
CA THR A 97 -22.65 -8.81 -4.02
C THR A 97 -22.09 -8.13 -2.76
N ASN A 98 -22.58 -8.51 -1.59
CA ASN A 98 -22.07 -7.97 -0.33
C ASN A 98 -20.59 -8.33 -0.11
N HIS A 99 -20.19 -9.55 -0.46
CA HIS A 99 -18.80 -9.96 -0.37
C HIS A 99 -17.89 -9.14 -1.30
N LEU A 100 -18.33 -8.93 -2.54
CA LEU A 100 -17.61 -8.10 -3.51
C LEU A 100 -17.49 -6.64 -3.05
N GLN A 101 -18.57 -6.05 -2.53
CA GLN A 101 -18.55 -4.69 -2.00
C GLN A 101 -17.59 -4.56 -0.81
N ASN A 102 -17.57 -5.52 0.09
CA ASN A 102 -16.64 -5.54 1.22
C ASN A 102 -15.18 -5.65 0.75
N ASN A 103 -14.91 -6.52 -0.22
CA ASN A 103 -13.58 -6.65 -0.80
C ASN A 103 -13.14 -5.37 -1.51
N LEU A 104 -14.04 -4.75 -2.29
CA LEU A 104 -13.78 -3.48 -2.97
C LEU A 104 -13.46 -2.37 -1.95
N SER A 105 -14.26 -2.26 -0.90
CA SER A 105 -14.04 -1.28 0.18
C SER A 105 -12.70 -1.50 0.87
N THR A 106 -12.33 -2.75 1.10
CA THR A 106 -11.04 -3.10 1.69
C THR A 106 -9.87 -2.72 0.78
N LEU A 107 -10.00 -2.96 -0.54
CA LEU A 107 -8.99 -2.59 -1.52
C LEU A 107 -8.87 -1.06 -1.65
N GLN A 108 -9.99 -0.35 -1.67
CA GLN A 108 -10.01 1.12 -1.68
C GLN A 108 -9.33 1.69 -0.44
N LEU A 109 -9.60 1.15 0.74
CA LEU A 109 -8.92 1.54 1.97
C LEU A 109 -7.41 1.32 1.88
N LYS A 110 -6.97 0.16 1.39
CA LYS A 110 -5.54 -0.12 1.20
C LYS A 110 -4.88 0.85 0.23
N MET A 111 -5.51 1.19 -0.87
CA MET A 111 -5.01 2.20 -1.82
C MET A 111 -4.98 3.60 -1.21
N TYR A 112 -6.01 3.97 -0.45
CA TYR A 112 -6.08 5.28 0.19
C TYR A 112 -5.08 5.45 1.34
N THR A 113 -4.70 4.37 2.01
CA THR A 113 -3.73 4.39 3.12
C THR A 113 -2.28 4.24 2.69
N PHE A 114 -2.00 4.03 1.39
CA PHE A 114 -0.63 3.94 0.92
C PHE A 114 0.12 5.25 1.19
N ARG A 115 1.24 5.15 1.90
CA ARG A 115 2.12 6.28 2.24
C ARG A 115 3.54 5.92 1.91
N ALA A 116 4.15 6.71 1.07
CA ALA A 116 5.55 6.53 0.71
C ALA A 116 6.17 7.86 0.31
N PHE A 117 7.43 8.05 0.60
CA PHE A 117 8.22 9.13 0.06
C PHE A 117 9.64 8.69 -0.26
N THR A 118 10.21 9.35 -1.24
CA THR A 118 11.64 9.29 -1.55
C THR A 118 12.09 10.69 -1.93
N VAL A 119 13.09 11.16 -1.22
CA VAL A 119 13.63 12.50 -1.38
C VAL A 119 15.15 12.48 -1.44
N GLN A 120 15.71 13.46 -2.09
CA GLN A 120 17.14 13.69 -2.23
C GLN A 120 17.44 15.17 -1.99
N ASN A 121 18.60 15.50 -1.48
CA ASN A 121 19.05 16.88 -1.46
C ASN A 121 19.66 17.28 -2.81
N THR A 122 19.33 18.49 -3.28
CA THR A 122 19.87 19.02 -4.56
C THR A 122 21.21 19.70 -4.40
N GLN A 123 21.56 20.11 -3.19
CA GLN A 123 22.80 20.81 -2.88
C GLN A 123 23.49 20.16 -1.68
N ALA A 124 24.82 20.13 -1.71
CA ALA A 124 25.59 19.65 -0.58
C ALA A 124 25.42 20.60 0.62
N PHE A 125 25.20 20.02 1.78
CA PHE A 125 25.27 20.75 3.05
C PHE A 125 26.72 20.75 3.56
N SER A 126 27.23 21.92 3.92
CA SER A 126 28.57 22.03 4.47
C SER A 126 28.51 22.56 5.89
N ASN A 127 29.35 22.00 6.76
CA ASN A 127 29.48 22.44 8.14
C ASN A 127 28.17 22.47 8.93
N VAL A 128 27.33 21.45 8.76
CA VAL A 128 26.04 21.33 9.45
C VAL A 128 26.29 21.06 10.94
N PRO A 129 25.81 21.94 11.84
CA PRO A 129 25.98 21.74 13.27
C PRO A 129 25.27 20.50 13.78
N ARG A 130 25.73 20.01 14.93
CA ARG A 130 25.10 18.89 15.63
C ARG A 130 23.61 19.16 15.95
N GLY A 131 22.77 18.16 15.73
CA GLY A 131 21.33 18.20 16.05
C GLY A 131 20.49 18.94 15.01
N GLN A 132 21.09 19.47 13.98
CA GLN A 132 20.34 20.14 12.92
C GLN A 132 19.61 19.13 12.04
N THR A 133 18.36 19.44 11.69
CA THR A 133 17.58 18.63 10.75
C THR A 133 18.19 18.70 9.36
N LEU A 134 18.31 17.56 8.72
CA LEU A 134 18.71 17.44 7.32
C LEU A 134 17.46 17.55 6.44
N VAL A 135 17.41 18.57 5.63
CA VAL A 135 16.27 18.85 4.74
C VAL A 135 16.59 18.36 3.33
N PHE A 136 15.80 17.46 2.82
CA PHE A 136 15.91 16.95 1.45
C PHE A 136 14.83 17.61 0.59
N ASP A 137 15.25 18.46 -0.33
CA ASP A 137 14.38 19.38 -1.07
C ASP A 137 13.87 18.83 -2.40
N SER A 138 14.54 17.83 -2.97
CA SER A 138 14.12 17.17 -4.22
C SER A 138 13.21 15.96 -3.91
N VAL A 139 11.98 16.07 -4.32
CA VAL A 139 10.94 15.05 -4.05
C VAL A 139 10.74 14.20 -5.30
N TYR A 140 11.09 12.91 -5.23
CA TYR A 140 10.79 11.93 -6.28
C TYR A 140 9.42 11.30 -6.10
N THR A 141 9.06 11.03 -4.84
CA THR A 141 7.77 10.43 -4.46
C THR A 141 7.34 11.03 -3.13
N ASN A 142 6.05 11.35 -2.99
CA ASN A 142 5.45 11.79 -1.74
C ASN A 142 3.95 11.43 -1.70
N GLU A 143 3.66 10.13 -1.71
CA GLU A 143 2.30 9.61 -1.67
C GLU A 143 1.65 9.88 -0.32
N GLY A 144 0.50 10.54 -0.37
CA GLY A 144 -0.21 11.07 0.79
C GLY A 144 0.28 12.43 1.28
N ASN A 145 1.31 13.03 0.65
CA ASN A 145 1.86 14.36 0.99
C ASN A 145 2.27 14.49 2.47
N ARG A 146 2.96 13.47 3.00
CA ARG A 146 3.32 13.42 4.43
C ARG A 146 4.75 13.83 4.74
N TYR A 147 5.60 13.92 3.74
CA TYR A 147 6.92 14.53 3.88
C TYR A 147 6.87 16.01 3.49
N ASP A 148 7.30 16.85 4.39
CA ASP A 148 7.43 18.28 4.13
C ASP A 148 8.89 18.60 3.73
N HIS A 149 9.09 18.95 2.48
CA HIS A 149 10.41 19.25 1.91
C HIS A 149 11.01 20.59 2.36
N HIS A 150 10.25 21.42 3.08
CA HIS A 150 10.78 22.65 3.68
C HIS A 150 11.36 22.40 5.08
N SER A 151 10.75 21.53 5.85
CA SER A 151 11.20 21.19 7.21
C SER A 151 12.02 19.90 7.29
N GLY A 152 11.98 19.04 6.27
CA GLY A 152 12.64 17.74 6.27
C GLY A 152 11.91 16.68 7.11
N VAL A 153 10.65 16.91 7.48
CA VAL A 153 9.90 16.09 8.44
C VAL A 153 8.81 15.29 7.74
N PHE A 154 8.79 14.00 7.99
CA PHE A 154 7.64 13.14 7.69
C PHE A 154 6.69 13.14 8.89
N THR A 155 5.38 13.30 8.64
CA THR A 155 4.33 13.21 9.66
C THR A 155 3.37 12.06 9.33
N GLY A 156 3.27 11.08 10.21
CA GLY A 156 2.35 9.95 10.07
C GLY A 156 0.89 10.39 10.23
N ASP A 157 0.05 10.06 9.26
CA ASP A 157 -1.40 10.26 9.31
C ASP A 157 -2.19 8.95 9.31
N VAL A 158 -1.50 7.85 9.24
CA VAL A 158 -2.02 6.49 9.36
C VAL A 158 -1.21 5.78 10.43
N ALA A 159 -1.89 5.22 11.43
CA ALA A 159 -1.22 4.39 12.42
C ALA A 159 -0.79 3.06 11.81
N GLY A 160 0.45 2.63 12.10
CA GLY A 160 0.97 1.39 11.51
C GLY A 160 2.48 1.25 11.58
N TRP A 161 2.97 0.20 10.95
CA TRP A 161 4.39 -0.07 10.82
C TRP A 161 4.96 0.58 9.56
N TYR A 162 5.99 1.38 9.74
CA TYR A 162 6.70 2.08 8.69
C TYR A 162 8.15 1.63 8.61
N MET A 163 8.67 1.55 7.40
CA MET A 163 10.10 1.45 7.16
C MET A 163 10.64 2.80 6.72
N PHE A 164 11.72 3.22 7.34
CA PHE A 164 12.51 4.39 6.93
C PHE A 164 13.92 3.94 6.57
N LEU A 165 14.42 4.44 5.48
CA LEU A 165 15.74 4.17 4.95
C LEU A 165 16.41 5.50 4.63
N PHE A 166 17.66 5.65 4.98
CA PHE A 166 18.46 6.78 4.52
C PHE A 166 19.83 6.32 4.03
N THR A 167 20.35 7.06 3.07
CA THR A 167 21.72 6.93 2.59
C THR A 167 22.36 8.30 2.67
N ILE A 168 23.38 8.41 3.49
CA ILE A 168 24.14 9.67 3.64
C ILE A 168 25.49 9.47 2.99
N ARG A 169 25.78 10.33 2.03
CA ARG A 169 27.05 10.43 1.38
C ARG A 169 27.79 11.66 1.90
N VAL A 170 29.03 11.48 2.28
CA VAL A 170 29.94 12.57 2.66
C VAL A 170 30.98 12.77 1.56
N ARG A 171 31.26 14.01 1.26
CA ARG A 171 32.24 14.47 0.27
C ARG A 171 33.38 15.13 1.03
N TYR A 172 34.55 15.16 0.45
CA TYR A 172 35.75 15.77 0.97
C TYR A 172 36.60 14.91 1.91
N TYR A 173 37.78 15.41 2.13
CA TYR A 173 38.89 14.82 2.84
C TYR A 173 38.61 14.77 4.36
N ASN A 174 38.65 13.57 4.92
CA ASN A 174 38.57 13.32 6.36
C ASN A 174 37.34 13.89 7.06
N HIS A 175 36.17 13.82 6.40
CA HIS A 175 34.89 14.20 7.00
C HIS A 175 34.15 12.99 7.56
N LEU A 176 33.63 13.18 8.75
CA LEU A 176 32.74 12.25 9.46
C LEU A 176 31.36 12.89 9.56
N CYS A 177 30.33 12.17 9.24
CA CYS A 177 28.95 12.59 9.49
C CYS A 177 28.17 11.47 10.17
N ALA A 178 27.83 11.69 11.41
CA ALA A 178 26.83 10.86 12.07
C ALA A 178 25.44 11.40 11.75
N THR A 179 24.54 10.53 11.37
CA THR A 179 23.14 10.87 11.07
C THR A 179 22.21 10.04 11.91
N ASN A 180 21.31 10.70 12.64
CA ASN A 180 20.27 10.06 13.42
C ASN A 180 18.96 10.03 12.65
N LEU A 181 18.30 8.89 12.60
CA LEU A 181 16.86 8.82 12.38
C LEU A 181 16.17 9.09 13.71
N VAL A 182 15.29 10.06 13.73
CA VAL A 182 14.63 10.56 14.95
C VAL A 182 13.11 10.38 14.81
N LYS A 183 12.48 9.86 15.86
CA LYS A 183 11.04 9.83 16.04
C LYS A 183 10.66 10.70 17.23
N ASN A 184 9.89 11.76 17.02
CA ASN A 184 9.40 12.66 18.10
C ASN A 184 10.52 13.18 19.03
N GLY A 185 11.68 13.49 18.45
CA GLY A 185 12.85 13.94 19.21
C GLY A 185 13.73 12.83 19.81
N ASN A 186 13.30 11.57 19.74
CA ASN A 186 14.07 10.45 20.24
C ASN A 186 14.81 9.74 19.09
N ARG A 187 16.08 9.46 19.29
CA ARG A 187 16.88 8.73 18.31
C ARG A 187 16.44 7.27 18.22
N VAL A 188 16.19 6.81 16.99
CA VAL A 188 15.84 5.43 16.66
C VAL A 188 17.08 4.63 16.27
N VAL A 189 17.75 5.10 15.22
CA VAL A 189 19.01 4.51 14.73
C VAL A 189 19.98 5.61 14.32
N ILE A 190 21.25 5.25 14.23
CA ILE A 190 22.32 6.14 13.80
C ILE A 190 23.08 5.50 12.64
N GLY A 191 23.42 6.29 11.64
CA GLY A 191 24.36 5.96 10.58
C GLY A 191 25.65 6.80 10.74
N LEU A 192 26.75 6.27 10.30
CA LEU A 192 28.05 6.92 10.40
C LEU A 192 28.78 6.87 9.06
N SER A 193 28.71 7.97 8.31
CA SER A 193 29.42 8.11 7.05
C SER A 193 30.78 8.75 7.26
N MET A 194 31.81 8.18 6.68
CA MET A 194 33.17 8.70 6.77
C MET A 194 33.82 8.71 5.40
N SER A 195 34.36 9.84 4.99
CA SER A 195 35.20 9.96 3.80
C SER A 195 36.63 9.55 4.10
N GLY A 196 37.33 9.07 3.07
CA GLY A 196 38.74 8.67 3.22
C GLY A 196 39.69 9.85 3.36
N THR A 197 40.96 9.55 3.68
CA THR A 197 42.04 10.52 3.87
C THR A 197 42.71 10.99 2.57
N LYS A 198 42.32 10.40 1.41
CA LYS A 198 42.85 10.78 0.09
C LYS A 198 41.89 11.70 -0.64
N TYR A 199 42.44 12.55 -1.50
CA TYR A 199 41.67 13.43 -2.35
C TYR A 199 40.64 12.65 -3.18
N HIS A 200 39.41 13.15 -3.28
CA HIS A 200 38.25 12.51 -3.98
C HIS A 200 37.73 11.20 -3.39
N GLN A 201 38.06 10.83 -2.17
CA GLN A 201 37.38 9.72 -1.52
C GLN A 201 36.07 10.17 -0.86
N HIS A 202 34.99 9.56 -1.30
CA HIS A 202 33.66 9.74 -0.71
C HIS A 202 33.38 8.57 0.25
N GLY A 203 32.66 8.86 1.32
CA GLY A 203 32.06 7.84 2.17
C GLY A 203 30.57 7.80 1.97
N SER A 204 29.97 6.66 2.11
CA SER A 204 28.50 6.51 2.09
C SER A 204 28.08 5.48 3.11
N GLU A 205 27.07 5.79 3.86
CA GLU A 205 26.44 4.91 4.82
C GLU A 205 24.95 4.86 4.57
N SER A 206 24.39 3.66 4.67
CA SER A 206 22.94 3.45 4.62
C SER A 206 22.49 2.75 5.89
N ASN A 207 21.41 3.22 6.45
CA ASN A 207 20.77 2.55 7.57
C ASN A 207 19.25 2.62 7.43
N PHE A 208 18.54 1.75 8.14
CA PHE A 208 17.09 1.70 8.11
C PHE A 208 16.53 1.33 9.49
N ALA A 209 15.25 1.62 9.69
CA ALA A 209 14.51 1.12 10.82
C ALA A 209 13.05 0.83 10.43
N ILE A 210 12.49 -0.20 11.04
CA ILE A 210 11.06 -0.48 11.02
C ILE A 210 10.53 -0.03 12.37
N ILE A 211 9.61 0.94 12.36
CA ILE A 211 9.06 1.54 13.56
C ILE A 211 7.54 1.68 13.46
N HIS A 212 6.89 1.55 14.59
CA HIS A 212 5.47 1.85 14.70
C HIS A 212 5.27 3.36 14.83
N LEU A 213 4.32 3.91 14.04
CA LEU A 213 3.86 5.29 14.17
C LEU A 213 2.39 5.33 14.57
N GLU A 214 2.08 6.24 15.48
CA GLU A 214 0.73 6.74 15.72
C GLU A 214 0.45 7.96 14.84
N ILE A 215 -0.82 8.31 14.69
CA ILE A 215 -1.23 9.52 13.96
C ILE A 215 -0.63 10.74 14.62
N GLY A 216 0.06 11.57 13.85
CA GLY A 216 0.76 12.77 14.32
C GLY A 216 2.22 12.55 14.69
N ASP A 217 2.70 11.31 14.76
CA ASP A 217 4.13 11.04 14.97
C ASP A 217 4.98 11.62 13.85
N LYS A 218 6.13 12.16 14.22
CA LYS A 218 7.06 12.83 13.31
C LYS A 218 8.38 12.08 13.22
N VAL A 219 8.88 11.93 11.99
CA VAL A 219 10.16 11.27 11.71
C VAL A 219 10.99 12.13 10.78
N TRP A 220 12.27 12.30 11.11
CA TRP A 220 13.21 13.10 10.34
C TRP A 220 14.65 12.66 10.57
N LEU A 221 15.55 13.21 9.80
CA LEU A 221 17.00 12.99 9.98
C LEU A 221 17.64 14.21 10.64
N THR A 222 18.55 13.97 11.58
CA THR A 222 19.39 15.02 12.16
C THR A 222 20.86 14.62 12.12
N THR A 223 21.73 15.61 12.16
CA THR A 223 23.14 15.38 12.43
C THR A 223 23.37 14.82 13.83
N GLY A 224 24.31 13.90 13.96
CA GLY A 224 24.56 13.10 15.16
C GLY A 224 25.45 13.74 16.22
N PRO A 225 25.82 12.93 17.24
CA PRO A 225 26.33 13.43 18.52
C PRO A 225 27.85 13.62 18.62
N TYR A 226 28.60 13.58 17.55
CA TYR A 226 30.05 13.75 17.66
C TYR A 226 30.40 15.22 17.92
N ASP A 227 30.99 15.47 19.06
CA ASP A 227 31.39 16.83 19.49
C ASP A 227 32.60 17.32 18.68
N GLY A 228 32.50 18.56 18.20
CA GLY A 228 33.59 19.24 17.50
C GLY A 228 33.66 18.96 15.98
N GLU A 229 32.80 18.14 15.44
CA GLU A 229 32.77 17.82 14.02
C GLU A 229 31.52 18.42 13.34
N THR A 230 31.75 19.05 12.22
CA THR A 230 30.70 19.51 11.32
C THR A 230 30.43 18.44 10.28
N CYS A 231 29.17 18.09 10.10
CA CYS A 231 28.73 17.16 9.08
C CYS A 231 28.71 17.87 7.71
N SER A 232 29.24 17.24 6.68
CA SER A 232 29.11 17.70 5.29
C SER A 232 28.44 16.59 4.49
N VAL A 233 27.18 16.83 4.11
CA VAL A 233 26.34 15.89 3.38
C VAL A 233 26.34 16.23 1.89
N ASP A 234 26.58 15.25 1.04
CA ASP A 234 26.62 15.40 -0.41
C ASP A 234 25.22 15.41 -1.03
N ASP A 235 25.10 16.00 -2.21
CA ASP A 235 23.89 16.10 -3.03
C ASP A 235 23.30 14.76 -3.52
N LEU A 236 23.99 13.65 -3.30
CA LEU A 236 23.49 12.29 -3.61
C LEU A 236 22.94 11.54 -2.39
N SER A 237 22.71 12.24 -1.29
CA SER A 237 22.10 11.66 -0.10
C SER A 237 20.60 11.58 -0.25
N THR A 238 20.00 10.51 0.26
CA THR A 238 18.58 10.21 0.12
C THR A 238 17.93 9.87 1.45
N PHE A 239 16.65 10.16 1.55
CA PHE A 239 15.79 9.73 2.62
C PHE A 239 14.49 9.19 2.04
N SER A 240 14.06 8.03 2.50
CA SER A 240 12.86 7.34 2.04
C SER A 240 12.10 6.75 3.21
N GLY A 241 10.79 6.65 3.05
CA GLY A 241 9.96 5.93 4.00
C GLY A 241 8.68 5.45 3.34
N TYR A 242 8.13 4.36 3.85
CA TYR A 242 6.84 3.86 3.40
C TYR A 242 6.11 3.08 4.49
N LEU A 243 4.78 3.08 4.40
CA LEU A 243 3.89 2.30 5.23
C LEU A 243 3.95 0.82 4.80
N ILE A 244 4.33 -0.05 5.73
CA ILE A 244 4.35 -1.51 5.51
C ILE A 244 2.96 -2.09 5.76
N SER A 245 2.34 -1.70 6.88
CA SER A 245 1.04 -2.22 7.31
C SER A 245 0.35 -1.21 8.21
N SER A 246 -0.92 -0.94 7.93
CA SER A 246 -1.86 -0.24 8.83
C SER A 246 -2.66 -1.26 9.66
N PHE A 247 -3.17 -0.83 10.79
CA PHE A 247 -4.09 -1.61 11.62
C PHE A 247 -5.52 -1.29 11.29
#